data_0e747126fb2a3077896a9df2b3b7d98b
#
_entry.id   0e747126fb2a3077896a9df2b3b7d98b
#
_cell.length_a   1.000
_cell.length_b   1.000
_cell.length_c   1.000
_cell.angle_alpha   90.00
_cell.angle_beta   90.00
_cell.angle_gamma   90.00
#
_symmetry.space_group_name_H-M   'P 1'
#
loop_
_entity.id
_entity.type
_entity.pdbx_description
1 polymer ?
#
loop_
_entity_poly.entity_id
_entity_poly.type
_entity_poly.pdbx_seq_one_letter_code
_entity_poly.pdbx_strand_id
1 'polypeptide(L)'
;MILGIGSVVDAPTAALYLQLGANFVVGPLFNPEIAPVCNRRLVPYCPGCGSVSEVGKAQELGCDICKVFPGDVLGPAFVKGLKAPMPWSQIMVTGGVKPTKENLEGWFKAGVTCVGMGSNLFPKEAVAAKDWGAITRLCKEALEIIRSL
;
A
#
# COMPACT_ATOMS: atom_id res chain seq x y z
N MET A 1 -10.51 -6.25 13.20
CA MET A 1 -10.07 -5.35 12.11
C MET A 1 -8.57 -5.12 12.27
N ILE A 2 -7.80 -5.20 11.20
CA ILE A 2 -6.38 -4.87 11.20
C ILE A 2 -6.27 -3.36 10.89
N LEU A 3 -5.66 -2.59 11.79
CA LEU A 3 -5.56 -1.14 11.67
C LEU A 3 -4.11 -0.73 11.45
N GLY A 4 -3.83 -0.09 10.32
CA GLY A 4 -2.54 0.51 10.01
C GLY A 4 -2.54 2.01 10.18
N ILE A 5 -1.35 2.57 10.32
CA ILE A 5 -1.16 4.02 10.28
C ILE A 5 -0.45 4.44 8.99
N GLY A 6 -0.99 5.45 8.32
CA GLY A 6 -0.45 5.97 7.08
C GLY A 6 0.01 7.39 7.15
N SER A 7 0.80 7.69 6.13
CA SER A 7 1.60 8.87 5.86
C SER A 7 2.65 9.15 6.94
N VAL A 8 3.26 8.07 7.49
CA VAL A 8 4.35 8.19 8.46
C VAL A 8 5.66 8.45 7.73
N VAL A 9 6.37 9.51 8.13
CA VAL A 9 7.60 9.97 7.47
C VAL A 9 8.84 9.91 8.35
N ASP A 10 8.68 9.64 9.65
CA ASP A 10 9.78 9.62 10.63
C ASP A 10 9.62 8.50 11.68
N ALA A 11 10.72 8.10 12.28
CA ALA A 11 10.77 7.03 13.26
C ALA A 11 10.05 7.34 14.58
N PRO A 12 10.12 8.58 15.15
CA PRO A 12 9.36 8.92 16.35
C PRO A 12 7.85 8.78 16.17
N THR A 13 7.32 9.25 15.04
CA THR A 13 5.90 9.11 14.70
C THR A 13 5.51 7.62 14.59
N ALA A 14 6.33 6.81 13.92
CA ALA A 14 6.11 5.36 13.86
C ALA A 14 6.05 4.75 15.26
N ALA A 15 7.03 5.06 16.13
CA ALA A 15 7.08 4.54 17.49
C ALA A 15 5.84 4.89 18.31
N LEU A 16 5.35 6.12 18.20
CA LEU A 16 4.14 6.59 18.88
C LEU A 16 2.91 5.76 18.47
N TYR A 17 2.65 5.64 17.17
CA TYR A 17 1.46 4.93 16.71
C TYR A 17 1.52 3.42 16.91
N LEU A 18 2.72 2.84 16.94
CA LEU A 18 2.91 1.45 17.33
C LEU A 18 2.53 1.22 18.81
N GLN A 19 2.87 2.16 19.70
CA GLN A 19 2.43 2.11 21.10
C GLN A 19 0.91 2.28 21.25
N LEU A 20 0.29 3.02 20.34
CA LEU A 20 -1.17 3.17 20.29
C LEU A 20 -1.89 1.98 19.64
N GLY A 21 -1.18 0.94 19.24
CA GLY A 21 -1.75 -0.31 18.75
C GLY A 21 -1.88 -0.44 17.24
N ALA A 22 -1.15 0.35 16.45
CA ALA A 22 -1.10 0.16 15.01
C ALA A 22 -0.50 -1.20 14.65
N ASN A 23 -1.17 -1.94 13.76
CA ASN A 23 -0.75 -3.28 13.34
C ASN A 23 0.25 -3.26 12.18
N PHE A 24 0.36 -2.15 11.45
CA PHE A 24 1.35 -1.92 10.40
C PHE A 24 1.54 -0.43 10.16
N VAL A 25 2.68 -0.07 9.57
CA VAL A 25 3.06 1.31 9.27
C VAL A 25 3.23 1.48 7.76
N VAL A 26 2.69 2.56 7.20
CA VAL A 26 2.84 2.91 5.77
C VAL A 26 3.43 4.30 5.63
N GLY A 27 4.51 4.41 4.86
CA GLY A 27 5.14 5.69 4.50
C GLY A 27 4.78 6.16 3.09
N PRO A 28 4.83 7.46 2.80
CA PRO A 28 4.78 7.97 1.43
C PRO A 28 6.16 7.95 0.75
N LEU A 29 7.21 7.81 1.53
CA LEU A 29 8.61 7.76 1.12
C LEU A 29 9.33 6.63 1.87
N PHE A 30 10.51 6.25 1.38
CA PHE A 30 11.38 5.33 2.08
C PHE A 30 12.24 6.09 3.11
N ASN A 31 12.00 5.81 4.39
CA ASN A 31 12.86 6.26 5.48
C ASN A 31 13.48 5.04 6.18
N PRO A 32 14.83 4.85 6.07
CA PRO A 32 15.51 3.69 6.64
C PRO A 32 15.45 3.63 8.17
N GLU A 33 15.22 4.74 8.86
CA GLU A 33 15.14 4.78 10.32
C GLU A 33 13.84 4.16 10.86
N ILE A 34 12.78 4.11 10.06
CA ILE A 34 11.49 3.51 10.45
C ILE A 34 11.60 1.99 10.52
N ALA A 35 12.33 1.37 9.60
CA ALA A 35 12.43 -0.08 9.52
C ALA A 35 12.89 -0.74 10.84
N PRO A 36 14.00 -0.32 11.48
CA PRO A 36 14.43 -0.92 12.75
C PRO A 36 13.46 -0.67 13.91
N VAL A 37 12.69 0.40 13.89
CA VAL A 37 11.64 0.66 14.90
C VAL A 37 10.51 -0.34 14.78
N CYS A 38 10.09 -0.64 13.56
CA CYS A 38 9.05 -1.62 13.26
C CYS A 38 9.55 -3.06 13.48
N ASN A 39 10.74 -3.40 12.97
CA ASN A 39 11.31 -4.74 13.07
C ASN A 39 11.48 -5.19 14.53
N ARG A 40 11.96 -4.31 15.42
CA ARG A 40 12.08 -4.60 16.86
C ARG A 40 10.75 -4.95 17.54
N ARG A 41 9.63 -4.57 16.94
CA ARG A 41 8.28 -4.82 17.45
C ARG A 41 7.51 -5.87 16.65
N LEU A 42 8.17 -6.47 15.66
CA LEU A 42 7.57 -7.45 14.75
C LEU A 42 6.31 -6.90 14.06
N VAL A 43 6.35 -5.61 13.69
CA VAL A 43 5.25 -4.93 13.00
C VAL A 43 5.70 -4.58 11.57
N PRO A 44 4.92 -4.92 10.55
CA PRO A 44 5.28 -4.62 9.17
C PRO A 44 5.41 -3.12 8.88
N TYR A 45 6.43 -2.75 8.12
CA TYR A 45 6.59 -1.42 7.53
C TYR A 45 6.51 -1.51 6.02
N CYS A 46 5.60 -0.74 5.42
CA CYS A 46 5.44 -0.62 3.97
C CYS A 46 5.94 0.77 3.52
N PRO A 47 7.22 0.93 3.20
CA PRO A 47 7.81 2.18 2.74
C PRO A 47 7.31 2.57 1.36
N GLY A 48 7.12 3.87 1.13
CA GLY A 48 6.86 4.41 -0.20
C GLY A 48 8.15 4.43 -1.02
N CYS A 49 8.13 3.80 -2.19
CA CYS A 49 9.26 3.68 -3.09
C CYS A 49 8.86 4.16 -4.49
N GLY A 50 9.66 5.04 -5.07
CA GLY A 50 9.51 5.54 -6.43
C GLY A 50 10.57 5.02 -7.39
N SER A 51 11.50 4.19 -6.92
CA SER A 51 12.57 3.60 -7.72
C SER A 51 12.87 2.15 -7.33
N VAL A 52 13.49 1.41 -8.26
CA VAL A 52 13.96 0.03 -8.03
C VAL A 52 14.99 -0.02 -6.90
N SER A 53 15.87 1.00 -6.82
CA SER A 53 16.90 1.08 -5.78
C SER A 53 16.29 1.25 -4.38
N GLU A 54 15.23 2.05 -4.25
CA GLU A 54 14.52 2.20 -2.96
C GLU A 54 13.83 0.90 -2.54
N VAL A 55 13.22 0.17 -3.48
CA VAL A 55 12.63 -1.15 -3.20
C VAL A 55 13.70 -2.13 -2.72
N GLY A 56 14.83 -2.23 -3.43
CA GLY A 56 15.94 -3.09 -3.03
C GLY A 56 16.46 -2.74 -1.64
N LYS A 57 16.65 -1.45 -1.37
CA LYS A 57 17.13 -0.98 -0.06
C LYS A 57 16.13 -1.22 1.08
N ALA A 58 14.85 -1.06 0.81
CA ALA A 58 13.80 -1.38 1.78
C ALA A 58 13.81 -2.88 2.13
N GLN A 59 13.96 -3.75 1.13
CA GLN A 59 14.05 -5.21 1.34
C GLN A 59 15.28 -5.61 2.15
N GLU A 60 16.45 -4.99 1.91
CA GLU A 60 17.65 -5.20 2.73
C GLU A 60 17.41 -4.88 4.22
N LEU A 61 16.51 -3.94 4.50
CA LEU A 61 16.12 -3.57 5.86
C LEU A 61 14.94 -4.37 6.42
N GLY A 62 14.53 -5.45 5.77
CA GLY A 62 13.49 -6.35 6.24
C GLY A 62 12.06 -5.87 5.96
N CYS A 63 11.86 -5.00 4.97
CA CYS A 63 10.50 -4.63 4.56
C CYS A 63 9.95 -5.67 3.57
N ASP A 64 9.02 -6.51 4.02
CA ASP A 64 8.42 -7.56 3.20
C ASP A 64 7.58 -7.02 2.04
N ILE A 65 6.83 -5.94 2.29
CA ILE A 65 5.96 -5.31 1.30
C ILE A 65 6.44 -3.88 1.06
N CYS A 66 6.83 -3.58 -0.18
CA CYS A 66 7.20 -2.22 -0.60
C CYS A 66 6.02 -1.56 -1.31
N LYS A 67 5.71 -0.33 -0.89
CA LYS A 67 4.65 0.46 -1.52
C LYS A 67 5.21 1.23 -2.70
N VAL A 68 4.71 0.96 -3.90
CA VAL A 68 4.97 1.81 -5.08
C VAL A 68 4.07 3.04 -5.01
N PHE A 69 4.70 4.22 -4.99
CA PHE A 69 4.02 5.50 -4.84
C PHE A 69 4.81 6.66 -5.49
N PRO A 70 4.14 7.60 -6.19
CA PRO A 70 2.70 7.61 -6.54
C PRO A 70 2.39 6.64 -7.71
N GLY A 71 1.40 5.76 -7.50
CA GLY A 71 1.08 4.73 -8.48
C GLY A 71 0.54 5.27 -9.80
N ASP A 72 -0.27 6.33 -9.77
CA ASP A 72 -0.83 7.01 -10.93
C ASP A 72 0.25 7.64 -11.85
N VAL A 73 1.40 8.01 -11.28
CA VAL A 73 2.53 8.56 -12.03
C VAL A 73 3.40 7.45 -12.61
N LEU A 74 3.72 6.42 -11.81
CA LEU A 74 4.62 5.34 -12.18
C LEU A 74 3.95 4.30 -13.10
N GLY A 75 2.69 4.01 -12.87
CA GLY A 75 1.88 3.08 -13.66
C GLY A 75 2.24 1.60 -13.51
N PRO A 76 1.39 0.71 -14.06
CA PRO A 76 1.64 -0.74 -14.04
C PRO A 76 2.92 -1.17 -14.76
N ALA A 77 3.37 -0.40 -15.77
CA ALA A 77 4.60 -0.69 -16.50
C ALA A 77 5.84 -0.63 -15.59
N PHE A 78 5.87 0.29 -14.62
CA PHE A 78 6.94 0.37 -13.62
C PHE A 78 7.01 -0.91 -12.78
N VAL A 79 5.86 -1.38 -12.28
CA VAL A 79 5.80 -2.61 -11.47
C VAL A 79 6.26 -3.82 -12.30
N LYS A 80 5.81 -3.93 -13.55
CA LYS A 80 6.23 -5.02 -14.45
C LYS A 80 7.74 -4.99 -14.69
N GLY A 81 8.31 -3.79 -14.94
CA GLY A 81 9.75 -3.61 -15.13
C GLY A 81 10.56 -3.96 -13.87
N LEU A 82 10.08 -3.59 -12.69
CA LEU A 82 10.69 -3.94 -11.41
C LEU A 82 10.66 -5.46 -11.17
N LYS A 83 9.50 -6.07 -11.36
CA LYS A 83 9.28 -7.51 -11.10
C LYS A 83 10.06 -8.42 -12.05
N ALA A 84 10.48 -7.95 -13.23
CA ALA A 84 11.25 -8.76 -14.17
C ALA A 84 12.60 -9.23 -13.57
N PRO A 85 13.48 -8.34 -13.06
CA PRO A 85 14.71 -8.73 -12.37
C PRO A 85 14.50 -9.14 -10.90
N MET A 86 13.41 -8.74 -10.26
CA MET A 86 13.14 -8.95 -8.83
C MET A 86 11.77 -9.62 -8.60
N PRO A 87 11.55 -10.86 -9.12
CA PRO A 87 10.23 -11.52 -9.08
C PRO A 87 9.74 -11.83 -7.66
N TRP A 88 10.65 -11.92 -6.68
CA TRP A 88 10.32 -12.15 -5.27
C TRP A 88 9.69 -10.93 -4.58
N SER A 89 9.86 -9.72 -5.14
CA SER A 89 9.38 -8.49 -4.49
C SER A 89 7.87 -8.49 -4.29
N GLN A 90 7.42 -8.23 -3.06
CA GLN A 90 6.01 -8.04 -2.76
C GLN A 90 5.68 -6.55 -2.87
N ILE A 91 4.80 -6.22 -3.79
CA ILE A 91 4.48 -4.83 -4.12
C ILE A 91 3.03 -4.50 -3.76
N MET A 92 2.87 -3.46 -2.95
CA MET A 92 1.60 -2.75 -2.77
C MET A 92 1.62 -1.49 -3.64
N VAL A 93 0.56 -1.21 -4.38
CA VAL A 93 0.44 0.07 -5.08
C VAL A 93 -0.60 0.96 -4.40
N THR A 94 -0.31 2.26 -4.30
CA THR A 94 -1.26 3.30 -3.89
C THR A 94 -1.13 4.53 -4.77
N GLY A 95 -2.24 5.26 -4.96
CA GLY A 95 -2.35 6.35 -5.93
C GLY A 95 -2.90 5.82 -7.26
N GLY A 96 -3.98 6.42 -7.75
CA GLY A 96 -4.62 6.05 -9.01
C GLY A 96 -5.34 4.70 -9.05
N VAL A 97 -5.39 3.97 -7.94
CA VAL A 97 -6.11 2.69 -7.87
C VAL A 97 -7.60 2.95 -7.74
N LYS A 98 -8.38 2.36 -8.65
CA LYS A 98 -9.84 2.49 -8.72
C LYS A 98 -10.50 1.13 -8.54
N PRO A 99 -11.69 1.05 -7.92
CA PRO A 99 -12.43 -0.20 -7.72
C PRO A 99 -13.17 -0.63 -9.01
N THR A 100 -12.47 -0.61 -10.14
CA THR A 100 -12.99 -1.05 -11.44
C THR A 100 -12.19 -2.23 -11.95
N LYS A 101 -12.87 -3.14 -12.66
CA LYS A 101 -12.24 -4.35 -13.18
C LYS A 101 -11.00 -4.04 -14.03
N GLU A 102 -11.11 -3.10 -14.95
CA GLU A 102 -10.02 -2.71 -15.85
C GLU A 102 -8.77 -2.22 -15.06
N ASN A 103 -8.99 -1.32 -14.09
CA ASN A 103 -7.89 -0.76 -13.30
C ASN A 103 -7.22 -1.81 -12.41
N LEU A 104 -8.02 -2.61 -11.68
CA LEU A 104 -7.51 -3.66 -10.80
C LEU A 104 -6.80 -4.75 -11.61
N GLU A 105 -7.39 -5.20 -12.72
CA GLU A 105 -6.78 -6.19 -13.60
C GLU A 105 -5.42 -5.70 -14.15
N GLY A 106 -5.32 -4.42 -14.53
CA GLY A 106 -4.06 -3.82 -14.97
C GLY A 106 -2.96 -3.90 -13.92
N TRP A 107 -3.26 -3.60 -12.67
CA TRP A 107 -2.31 -3.68 -11.56
C TRP A 107 -1.92 -5.12 -11.23
N PHE A 108 -2.89 -6.03 -11.08
CA PHE A 108 -2.60 -7.42 -10.72
C PHE A 108 -1.86 -8.16 -11.85
N LYS A 109 -2.18 -7.90 -13.14
CA LYS A 109 -1.40 -8.41 -14.27
C LYS A 109 0.03 -7.87 -14.33
N ALA A 110 0.30 -6.69 -13.77
CA ALA A 110 1.65 -6.18 -13.63
C ALA A 110 2.44 -6.86 -12.50
N GLY A 111 1.77 -7.61 -11.62
CA GLY A 111 2.39 -8.42 -10.57
C GLY A 111 2.36 -7.78 -9.19
N VAL A 112 1.43 -6.84 -8.91
CA VAL A 112 1.25 -6.35 -7.53
C VAL A 112 0.69 -7.45 -6.64
N THR A 113 1.07 -7.43 -5.37
CA THR A 113 0.58 -8.35 -4.33
C THR A 113 -0.74 -7.86 -3.75
N CYS A 114 -0.84 -6.54 -3.56
CA CYS A 114 -2.03 -5.90 -3.03
C CYS A 114 -2.12 -4.43 -3.48
N VAL A 115 -3.25 -3.82 -3.22
CA VAL A 115 -3.53 -2.43 -3.58
C VAL A 115 -4.06 -1.67 -2.37
N GLY A 116 -3.74 -0.37 -2.30
CA GLY A 116 -4.34 0.55 -1.36
C GLY A 116 -5.21 1.56 -2.10
N MET A 117 -6.46 1.65 -1.69
CA MET A 117 -7.42 2.60 -2.24
C MET A 117 -7.90 3.55 -1.15
N GLY A 118 -7.81 4.85 -1.41
CA GLY A 118 -8.30 5.90 -0.51
C GLY A 118 -9.65 6.45 -0.97
N SER A 119 -9.64 7.67 -1.50
CA SER A 119 -10.84 8.42 -1.89
C SER A 119 -11.78 7.67 -2.85
N ASN A 120 -11.26 6.75 -3.65
CA ASN A 120 -12.08 5.94 -4.57
C ASN A 120 -12.98 4.90 -3.84
N LEU A 121 -12.62 4.51 -2.60
CA LEU A 121 -13.49 3.69 -1.75
C LEU A 121 -14.31 4.51 -0.75
N PHE A 122 -13.94 5.77 -0.55
CA PHE A 122 -14.59 6.69 0.39
C PHE A 122 -15.10 7.93 -0.35
N PRO A 123 -16.17 7.81 -1.18
CA PRO A 123 -16.76 8.96 -1.87
C PRO A 123 -17.18 10.03 -0.86
N LYS A 124 -16.85 11.29 -1.15
CA LYS A 124 -17.11 12.41 -0.22
C LYS A 124 -18.58 12.50 0.17
N GLU A 125 -19.46 12.25 -0.79
CA GLU A 125 -20.91 12.28 -0.60
C GLU A 125 -21.38 11.19 0.37
N ALA A 126 -20.88 9.96 0.22
CA ALA A 126 -21.20 8.86 1.11
C ALA A 126 -20.69 9.12 2.54
N VAL A 127 -19.47 9.67 2.66
CA VAL A 127 -18.91 10.04 3.97
C VAL A 127 -19.71 11.15 4.63
N ALA A 128 -20.07 12.21 3.89
CA ALA A 128 -20.88 13.32 4.39
C ALA A 128 -22.28 12.88 4.82
N ALA A 129 -22.89 11.97 4.06
CA ALA A 129 -24.20 11.37 4.36
C ALA A 129 -24.14 10.27 5.42
N LYS A 130 -22.93 9.87 5.89
CA LYS A 130 -22.70 8.71 6.77
C LYS A 130 -23.28 7.41 6.19
N ASP A 131 -23.31 7.28 4.86
CA ASP A 131 -23.75 6.05 4.18
C ASP A 131 -22.62 5.01 4.17
N TRP A 132 -22.44 4.37 5.31
CA TRP A 132 -21.47 3.29 5.49
C TRP A 132 -21.82 2.05 4.67
N GLY A 133 -23.10 1.90 4.29
CA GLY A 133 -23.58 0.85 3.41
C GLY A 133 -23.00 0.98 2.00
N ALA A 134 -22.94 2.20 1.45
CA ALA A 134 -22.32 2.47 0.17
C ALA A 134 -20.82 2.10 0.17
N ILE A 135 -20.09 2.49 1.22
CA ILE A 135 -18.66 2.13 1.37
C ILE A 135 -18.48 0.61 1.46
N THR A 136 -19.34 -0.07 2.22
CA THR A 136 -19.32 -1.53 2.34
C THR A 136 -19.54 -2.21 0.99
N ARG A 137 -20.48 -1.73 0.18
CA ARG A 137 -20.74 -2.25 -1.17
C ARG A 137 -19.52 -2.09 -2.08
N LEU A 138 -18.95 -0.89 -2.15
CA LEU A 138 -17.73 -0.63 -2.93
C LEU A 138 -16.56 -1.52 -2.54
N CYS A 139 -16.34 -1.74 -1.24
CA CYS A 139 -15.30 -2.66 -0.76
C CYS A 139 -15.57 -4.10 -1.19
N LYS A 140 -16.82 -4.57 -1.09
CA LYS A 140 -17.19 -5.92 -1.52
C LYS A 140 -16.99 -6.12 -3.01
N GLU A 141 -17.49 -5.19 -3.83
CA GLU A 141 -17.32 -5.21 -5.28
C GLU A 141 -15.84 -5.25 -5.69
N ALA A 142 -15.01 -4.40 -5.09
CA ALA A 142 -13.56 -4.41 -5.33
C ALA A 142 -12.92 -5.76 -4.98
N LEU A 143 -13.29 -6.35 -3.84
CA LEU A 143 -12.78 -7.65 -3.41
C LEU A 143 -13.27 -8.80 -4.31
N GLU A 144 -14.50 -8.75 -4.80
CA GLU A 144 -15.04 -9.73 -5.75
C GLU A 144 -14.27 -9.69 -7.07
N ILE A 145 -14.00 -8.47 -7.59
CA ILE A 145 -13.18 -8.30 -8.78
C ILE A 145 -11.79 -8.92 -8.55
N ILE A 146 -11.10 -8.56 -7.47
CA ILE A 146 -9.75 -9.06 -7.18
C ILE A 146 -9.72 -10.58 -7.07
N ARG A 147 -10.72 -11.20 -6.43
CA ARG A 147 -10.82 -12.65 -6.30
C ARG A 147 -11.08 -13.38 -7.61
N SER A 148 -11.57 -12.65 -8.62
CA SER A 148 -11.84 -13.21 -9.96
C SER A 148 -10.65 -13.13 -10.91
N LEU A 149 -9.55 -12.43 -10.51
CA LEU A 149 -8.32 -12.28 -11.30
C LEU A 149 -7.35 -13.43 -11.07
#